data_0b245c783b4bc623f66262185bba2deb
#
_entry.id   0b245c783b4bc623f66262185bba2deb
#
_cell.length_a   1.000
_cell.length_b   1.000
_cell.length_c   1.000
_cell.angle_alpha   90.00
_cell.angle_beta   90.00
_cell.angle_gamma   90.00
#
_symmetry.space_group_name_H-M   'P 1'
#
loop_
_entity.id
_entity.type
_entity.pdbx_description
1 polymer ?
#
loop_
_entity_poly.entity_id
_entity_poly.type
_entity_poly.pdbx_seq_one_letter_code
_entity_poly.pdbx_strand_id
1 'polypeptide(L)'
;MANEGYSILDVINDEYGVILTRNGCVSVAFRMYNPECYSLHRTDLEERNARLYQAFKHLPSGSFVHKQDVFLKREYVHELEGDSFIDKAEQRHFSGREYLEHDCLLIFTLSGLSSLAASYNANPFSYRERLHVSDREKLTEFLEGVNSAIGVINSIRDTRLERMAAASLREYVIRYINFFPRADCDRDIHFSGEITVDREKARCYTVCDGDYLPDRTVRSDVEDTTLPVSGCSLYMAELEGLGVHLHCNHAVNQILYFEGSEKLYEEFSRRVAVYRTNKGWDRAMLEPKADELENMQKEIMEERQLLCRANFSVMIWDDSPELLDRAEKKLRELSLIHISEPTRLGMIS
;
A
#
# COMPACT_ATOMS: atom_id res chain seq x y z
N MET A 1 -6.22 30.90 -10.99
CA MET A 1 -5.95 29.89 -9.96
C MET A 1 -5.10 28.85 -10.64
N ALA A 2 -3.87 28.68 -10.17
CA ALA A 2 -2.99 27.67 -10.74
C ALA A 2 -3.63 26.31 -10.52
N ASN A 3 -3.78 25.56 -11.59
CA ASN A 3 -4.16 24.17 -11.54
C ASN A 3 -3.09 23.46 -10.68
N GLU A 4 -3.33 23.32 -9.39
CA GLU A 4 -2.59 22.41 -8.51
C GLU A 4 -2.99 20.98 -8.90
N GLY A 5 -2.71 20.68 -10.16
CA GLY A 5 -3.05 19.42 -10.76
C GLY A 5 -2.30 18.27 -10.09
N TYR A 6 -2.76 17.08 -10.34
CA TYR A 6 -2.25 15.81 -9.86
C TYR A 6 -0.71 15.76 -9.82
N SER A 7 -0.16 15.09 -8.82
CA SER A 7 1.29 14.92 -8.67
C SER A 7 1.92 14.12 -9.82
N ILE A 8 1.13 13.31 -10.51
CA ILE A 8 1.56 12.53 -11.67
C ILE A 8 1.63 13.43 -12.90
N LEU A 9 2.79 13.43 -13.56
CA LEU A 9 3.03 14.17 -14.79
C LEU A 9 2.65 13.37 -16.03
N ASP A 10 3.18 12.16 -16.12
CA ASP A 10 2.99 11.31 -17.29
C ASP A 10 3.32 9.86 -16.96
N VAL A 11 2.85 8.97 -17.83
CA VAL A 11 3.24 7.57 -17.89
C VAL A 11 3.96 7.34 -19.22
N ILE A 12 5.25 7.12 -19.15
CA ILE A 12 6.14 6.98 -20.30
C ILE A 12 6.57 5.54 -20.52
N ASN A 13 7.16 5.28 -21.68
CA ASN A 13 7.67 4.00 -22.13
C ASN A 13 6.58 2.95 -22.36
N ASP A 14 6.20 2.76 -23.60
CA ASP A 14 5.06 1.93 -24.00
C ASP A 14 5.20 0.46 -23.57
N GLU A 15 6.43 -0.06 -23.56
CA GLU A 15 6.69 -1.45 -23.19
C GLU A 15 6.71 -1.69 -21.67
N TYR A 16 7.20 -0.70 -20.92
CA TYR A 16 7.49 -0.86 -19.49
C TYR A 16 6.84 0.24 -18.64
N GLY A 17 5.69 0.68 -18.82
CA GLY A 17 5.01 1.73 -18.09
C GLY A 17 5.79 2.32 -16.90
N VAL A 18 6.16 3.59 -16.98
CA VAL A 18 6.88 4.31 -15.93
C VAL A 18 6.14 5.57 -15.59
N ILE A 19 5.74 5.73 -14.32
CA ILE A 19 5.07 6.94 -13.84
C ILE A 19 6.14 7.96 -13.46
N LEU A 20 5.98 9.17 -13.96
CA LEU A 20 6.77 10.34 -13.54
C LEU A 20 5.92 11.29 -12.73
N THR A 21 6.49 11.84 -11.65
CA THR A 21 5.80 12.82 -10.82
C THR A 21 6.49 14.18 -10.84
N ARG A 22 5.75 15.23 -10.49
CA ARG A 22 6.26 16.62 -10.39
C ARG A 22 7.39 16.76 -9.39
N ASN A 23 7.42 15.94 -8.36
CA ASN A 23 8.42 15.98 -7.30
C ASN A 23 9.69 15.20 -7.67
N GLY A 24 9.81 14.73 -8.92
CA GLY A 24 10.97 13.97 -9.37
C GLY A 24 11.01 12.54 -8.83
N CYS A 25 9.83 11.93 -8.59
CA CYS A 25 9.74 10.51 -8.31
C CYS A 25 9.50 9.73 -9.59
N VAL A 26 10.05 8.53 -9.64
CA VAL A 26 9.87 7.57 -10.73
C VAL A 26 9.28 6.29 -10.15
N SER A 27 8.16 5.84 -10.70
CA SER A 27 7.48 4.63 -10.21
C SER A 27 7.28 3.61 -11.32
N VAL A 28 7.39 2.34 -10.96
CA VAL A 28 7.05 1.18 -11.79
C VAL A 28 6.05 0.32 -11.03
N ALA A 29 5.03 -0.18 -11.73
CA ALA A 29 3.93 -0.90 -11.11
C ALA A 29 3.78 -2.32 -11.67
N PHE A 30 3.37 -3.22 -10.80
CA PHE A 30 3.14 -4.63 -11.09
C PHE A 30 1.78 -5.04 -10.53
N ARG A 31 1.03 -5.80 -11.31
CA ARG A 31 -0.11 -6.52 -10.77
C ARG A 31 0.40 -7.75 -10.04
N MET A 32 -0.05 -7.94 -8.81
CA MET A 32 0.38 -9.01 -7.93
C MET A 32 -0.73 -10.06 -7.81
N TYR A 33 -0.42 -11.26 -8.23
CA TYR A 33 -1.29 -12.43 -8.04
C TYR A 33 -0.80 -13.18 -6.79
N ASN A 34 -1.69 -13.33 -5.84
CA ASN A 34 -1.42 -14.03 -4.58
C ASN A 34 -2.14 -15.37 -4.57
N PRO A 35 -1.60 -16.39 -3.89
CA PRO A 35 -2.35 -17.62 -3.65
C PRO A 35 -3.54 -17.34 -2.73
N GLU A 36 -4.52 -18.23 -2.77
CA GLU A 36 -5.60 -18.23 -1.80
C GLU A 36 -5.06 -18.52 -0.39
N CYS A 37 -5.34 -17.63 0.55
CA CYS A 37 -4.81 -17.72 1.91
C CYS A 37 -5.24 -18.99 2.64
N TYR A 38 -6.44 -19.47 2.37
CA TYR A 38 -7.00 -20.67 3.01
C TYR A 38 -6.27 -21.98 2.69
N SER A 39 -5.39 -21.98 1.68
CA SER A 39 -4.59 -23.15 1.28
C SER A 39 -3.15 -23.12 1.80
N LEU A 40 -2.76 -22.05 2.51
CA LEU A 40 -1.38 -21.88 2.98
C LEU A 40 -1.17 -22.55 4.34
N HIS A 41 -0.03 -23.23 4.49
CA HIS A 41 0.46 -23.70 5.78
C HIS A 41 1.30 -22.61 6.46
N ARG A 42 1.51 -22.77 7.76
CA ARG A 42 2.37 -21.88 8.54
C ARG A 42 3.77 -21.72 7.92
N THR A 43 4.35 -22.80 7.46
CA THR A 43 5.67 -22.78 6.79
C THR A 43 5.67 -21.97 5.51
N ASP A 44 4.57 -21.98 4.75
CA ASP A 44 4.43 -21.19 3.52
C ASP A 44 4.37 -19.70 3.85
N LEU A 45 3.68 -19.32 4.93
CA LEU A 45 3.61 -17.93 5.40
C LEU A 45 4.97 -17.44 5.90
N GLU A 46 5.69 -18.25 6.68
CA GLU A 46 7.04 -17.92 7.16
C GLU A 46 8.03 -17.76 5.99
N GLU A 47 8.00 -18.68 5.02
CA GLU A 47 8.83 -18.59 3.83
C GLU A 47 8.48 -17.34 3.00
N ARG A 48 7.20 -17.06 2.80
CA ARG A 48 6.73 -15.87 2.09
C ARG A 48 7.26 -14.59 2.74
N ASN A 49 7.12 -14.45 4.05
CA ASN A 49 7.62 -13.29 4.79
C ASN A 49 9.13 -13.14 4.66
N ALA A 50 9.89 -14.24 4.79
CA ALA A 50 11.34 -14.23 4.63
C ALA A 50 11.75 -13.83 3.20
N ARG A 51 11.06 -14.29 2.16
CA ARG A 51 11.32 -13.93 0.76
C ARG A 51 11.00 -12.48 0.48
N LEU A 52 9.87 -11.96 0.96
CA LEU A 52 9.53 -10.54 0.82
C LEU A 52 10.58 -9.64 1.48
N TYR A 53 11.02 -9.99 2.68
CA TYR A 53 12.09 -9.29 3.37
C TYR A 53 13.40 -9.30 2.55
N GLN A 54 13.79 -10.45 1.99
CA GLN A 54 14.96 -10.57 1.11
C GLN A 54 14.81 -9.72 -0.15
N ALA A 55 13.61 -9.74 -0.77
CA ALA A 55 13.34 -8.95 -1.96
C ALA A 55 13.57 -7.45 -1.71
N PHE A 56 13.04 -6.93 -0.62
CA PHE A 56 13.14 -5.51 -0.32
C PHE A 56 14.56 -5.06 0.06
N LYS A 57 15.43 -5.96 0.49
CA LYS A 57 16.86 -5.66 0.71
C LYS A 57 17.63 -5.27 -0.57
N HIS A 58 17.12 -5.60 -1.74
CA HIS A 58 17.72 -5.21 -3.01
C HIS A 58 17.46 -3.76 -3.40
N LEU A 59 16.51 -3.09 -2.73
CA LEU A 59 16.12 -1.73 -3.07
C LEU A 59 17.10 -0.71 -2.48
N PRO A 60 17.52 0.30 -3.25
CA PRO A 60 18.39 1.36 -2.75
C PRO A 60 17.65 2.27 -1.77
N SER A 61 18.43 3.00 -0.97
CA SER A 61 17.90 4.05 -0.09
C SER A 61 17.15 5.11 -0.89
N GLY A 62 16.04 5.61 -0.35
CA GLY A 62 15.12 6.53 -1.03
C GLY A 62 14.03 5.85 -1.83
N SER A 63 13.95 4.51 -1.77
CA SER A 63 12.90 3.74 -2.41
C SER A 63 11.66 3.62 -1.54
N PHE A 64 10.51 3.56 -2.20
CA PHE A 64 9.23 3.19 -1.60
C PHE A 64 8.73 1.88 -2.20
N VAL A 65 8.08 1.09 -1.38
CA VAL A 65 7.26 -0.03 -1.82
C VAL A 65 5.84 0.26 -1.38
N HIS A 66 4.91 0.35 -2.32
CA HIS A 66 3.51 0.59 -2.07
C HIS A 66 2.72 -0.63 -2.54
N LYS A 67 2.17 -1.38 -1.59
CA LYS A 67 1.18 -2.42 -1.86
C LYS A 67 -0.20 -1.78 -1.77
N GLN A 68 -0.98 -1.93 -2.82
CA GLN A 68 -2.33 -1.39 -2.91
C GLN A 68 -3.29 -2.53 -3.25
N ASP A 69 -4.23 -2.77 -2.35
CA ASP A 69 -5.33 -3.71 -2.53
C ASP A 69 -6.62 -2.92 -2.80
N VAL A 70 -7.21 -3.12 -3.96
CA VAL A 70 -8.45 -2.44 -4.38
C VAL A 70 -9.57 -3.45 -4.43
N PHE A 71 -10.66 -3.16 -3.74
CA PHE A 71 -11.84 -3.99 -3.68
C PHE A 71 -13.03 -3.21 -4.24
N LEU A 72 -13.61 -3.72 -5.32
CA LEU A 72 -14.70 -3.08 -6.04
C LEU A 72 -15.96 -3.92 -5.98
N LYS A 73 -17.07 -3.32 -5.61
CA LYS A 73 -18.38 -3.95 -5.68
C LYS A 73 -18.75 -4.24 -7.13
N ARG A 74 -19.00 -5.48 -7.41
CA ARG A 74 -19.46 -5.98 -8.70
C ARG A 74 -20.70 -6.84 -8.52
N GLU A 75 -21.47 -6.90 -9.57
CA GLU A 75 -22.60 -7.84 -9.67
C GLU A 75 -22.13 -9.05 -10.46
N TYR A 76 -22.38 -10.24 -9.92
CA TYR A 76 -22.02 -11.48 -10.58
C TYR A 76 -22.86 -11.69 -11.83
N VAL A 77 -22.19 -11.75 -12.96
CA VAL A 77 -22.78 -12.10 -14.26
C VAL A 77 -22.23 -13.47 -14.65
N HIS A 78 -23.13 -14.40 -14.92
CA HIS A 78 -22.72 -15.75 -15.31
C HIS A 78 -22.18 -15.73 -16.75
N GLU A 79 -20.90 -16.03 -16.91
CA GLU A 79 -20.20 -16.03 -18.20
C GLU A 79 -20.10 -17.42 -18.85
N LEU A 80 -20.47 -18.49 -18.12
CA LEU A 80 -20.34 -19.87 -18.60
C LEU A 80 -21.54 -20.26 -19.46
N GLU A 81 -21.30 -20.57 -20.71
CA GLU A 81 -22.28 -21.18 -21.62
C GLU A 81 -22.38 -22.69 -21.34
N GLY A 82 -22.88 -23.07 -20.17
CA GLY A 82 -23.13 -24.45 -19.78
C GLY A 82 -24.62 -24.77 -19.71
N ASP A 83 -25.02 -25.90 -20.24
CA ASP A 83 -26.42 -26.37 -20.21
C ASP A 83 -26.66 -27.45 -19.14
N SER A 84 -25.62 -27.74 -18.34
CA SER A 84 -25.74 -28.74 -17.26
C SER A 84 -26.66 -28.28 -16.13
N PHE A 85 -27.16 -29.22 -15.34
CA PHE A 85 -27.97 -28.91 -14.17
C PHE A 85 -27.18 -28.06 -13.16
N ILE A 86 -25.87 -28.31 -13.03
CA ILE A 86 -25.00 -27.58 -12.09
C ILE A 86 -24.85 -26.14 -12.58
N ASP A 87 -24.59 -25.90 -13.86
CA ASP A 87 -24.43 -24.55 -14.43
C ASP A 87 -25.70 -23.72 -14.24
N LYS A 88 -26.87 -24.33 -14.46
CA LYS A 88 -28.16 -23.68 -14.25
C LYS A 88 -28.46 -23.39 -12.77
N ALA A 89 -28.01 -24.25 -11.87
CA ALA A 89 -28.14 -24.03 -10.44
C ALA A 89 -27.23 -22.92 -9.96
N GLU A 90 -25.98 -22.88 -10.43
CA GLU A 90 -25.00 -21.83 -10.16
C GLU A 90 -25.48 -20.48 -10.67
N GLN A 91 -25.92 -20.41 -11.94
CA GLN A 91 -26.50 -19.21 -12.52
C GLN A 91 -27.66 -18.66 -11.68
N ARG A 92 -28.60 -19.51 -11.28
CA ARG A 92 -29.73 -19.09 -10.46
C ARG A 92 -29.32 -18.62 -9.05
N HIS A 93 -28.24 -19.19 -8.52
CA HIS A 93 -27.81 -18.89 -7.17
C HIS A 93 -26.99 -17.61 -7.09
N PHE A 94 -26.07 -17.39 -8.02
CA PHE A 94 -25.10 -16.29 -7.96
C PHE A 94 -25.47 -15.08 -8.82
N SER A 95 -26.25 -15.25 -9.91
CA SER A 95 -26.59 -14.14 -10.81
C SER A 95 -27.28 -13.00 -10.05
N GLY A 96 -26.81 -11.79 -10.26
CA GLY A 96 -27.33 -10.59 -9.60
C GLY A 96 -26.87 -10.40 -8.15
N ARG A 97 -26.02 -11.27 -7.61
CA ARG A 97 -25.44 -11.06 -6.27
C ARG A 97 -24.22 -10.15 -6.36
N GLU A 98 -24.13 -9.25 -5.38
CA GLU A 98 -22.94 -8.43 -5.23
C GLU A 98 -21.78 -9.24 -4.65
N TYR A 99 -20.58 -9.00 -5.17
CA TYR A 99 -19.30 -9.51 -4.64
C TYR A 99 -18.26 -8.41 -4.71
N LEU A 100 -17.14 -8.61 -4.00
CA LEU A 100 -15.98 -7.72 -4.08
C LEU A 100 -14.93 -8.32 -5.02
N GLU A 101 -14.72 -7.64 -6.14
CA GLU A 101 -13.59 -7.91 -7.02
C GLU A 101 -12.33 -7.34 -6.39
N HIS A 102 -11.29 -8.15 -6.25
CA HIS A 102 -10.01 -7.75 -5.67
C HIS A 102 -8.93 -7.63 -6.74
N ASP A 103 -8.25 -6.49 -6.77
CA ASP A 103 -7.04 -6.27 -7.56
C ASP A 103 -5.91 -5.83 -6.63
N CYS A 104 -4.72 -6.43 -6.78
CA CYS A 104 -3.57 -6.13 -5.94
C CYS A 104 -2.43 -5.60 -6.80
N LEU A 105 -1.91 -4.43 -6.44
CA LEU A 105 -0.76 -3.82 -7.09
C LEU A 105 0.41 -3.70 -6.14
N LEU A 106 1.60 -3.89 -6.68
CA LEU A 106 2.86 -3.60 -6.02
C LEU A 106 3.60 -2.55 -6.83
N ILE A 107 3.80 -1.38 -6.23
CA ILE A 107 4.38 -0.21 -6.88
C ILE A 107 5.70 0.10 -6.21
N PHE A 108 6.78 0.15 -7.00
CA PHE A 108 8.10 0.56 -6.54
C PHE A 108 8.35 1.98 -7.01
N THR A 109 8.80 2.85 -6.11
CA THR A 109 9.04 4.27 -6.39
C THR A 109 10.42 4.68 -5.90
N LEU A 110 11.19 5.34 -6.74
CA LEU A 110 12.40 6.05 -6.36
C LEU A 110 12.09 7.53 -6.20
N SER A 111 12.50 8.11 -5.08
CA SER A 111 12.35 9.55 -4.80
C SER A 111 13.66 10.31 -4.96
N GLY A 112 13.55 11.63 -5.08
CA GLY A 112 14.71 12.53 -4.97
C GLY A 112 15.55 12.66 -6.24
N LEU A 113 14.97 12.44 -7.42
CA LEU A 113 15.62 12.77 -8.68
C LEU A 113 15.50 14.29 -8.93
N SER A 114 16.46 15.03 -8.38
CA SER A 114 16.44 16.50 -8.33
C SER A 114 16.45 17.15 -9.71
N SER A 115 17.07 16.52 -10.70
CA SER A 115 17.10 17.04 -12.06
C SER A 115 15.75 16.97 -12.77
N LEU A 116 14.92 15.95 -12.47
CA LEU A 116 13.56 15.86 -12.99
C LEU A 116 12.65 16.93 -12.35
N ALA A 117 12.70 17.07 -11.03
CA ALA A 117 11.93 18.07 -10.31
C ALA A 117 12.31 19.50 -10.74
N ALA A 118 13.62 19.80 -10.85
CA ALA A 118 14.11 21.12 -11.25
C ALA A 118 13.75 21.47 -12.69
N SER A 119 13.84 20.54 -13.63
CA SER A 119 13.51 20.79 -15.04
C SER A 119 12.05 21.15 -15.26
N TYR A 120 11.15 20.53 -14.50
CA TYR A 120 9.73 20.82 -14.59
C TYR A 120 9.35 22.17 -13.98
N ASN A 121 9.97 22.53 -12.84
CA ASN A 121 9.62 23.76 -12.12
C ASN A 121 10.27 25.02 -12.75
N ALA A 122 11.37 24.88 -13.48
CA ALA A 122 12.12 26.02 -13.98
C ALA A 122 11.51 26.66 -15.25
N ASN A 123 11.05 25.88 -16.20
CA ASN A 123 10.41 26.39 -17.43
C ASN A 123 9.73 25.24 -18.20
N PRO A 124 8.38 25.23 -18.30
CA PRO A 124 7.67 24.20 -19.04
C PRO A 124 7.98 24.16 -20.55
N PHE A 125 8.56 25.23 -21.10
CA PHE A 125 8.97 25.33 -22.51
C PHE A 125 10.43 24.97 -22.76
N SER A 126 11.23 24.77 -21.72
CA SER A 126 12.66 24.39 -21.82
C SER A 126 12.93 22.98 -21.29
N TYR A 127 12.04 22.05 -21.57
CA TYR A 127 12.23 20.65 -21.22
C TYR A 127 13.56 20.15 -21.77
N ARG A 128 14.53 19.95 -20.89
CA ARG A 128 15.80 19.29 -21.22
C ARG A 128 15.70 17.84 -20.79
N GLU A 129 15.57 16.95 -21.75
CA GLU A 129 15.51 15.48 -21.57
C GLU A 129 16.76 14.86 -20.92
N ARG A 130 17.65 15.66 -20.33
CA ARG A 130 18.89 15.15 -19.79
C ARG A 130 18.84 15.04 -18.28
N LEU A 131 18.64 13.83 -17.82
CA LEU A 131 18.95 13.45 -16.44
C LEU A 131 20.45 13.73 -16.17
N HIS A 132 20.74 14.33 -15.01
CA HIS A 132 22.12 14.39 -14.52
C HIS A 132 22.70 12.99 -14.39
N VAL A 133 24.02 12.86 -14.53
CA VAL A 133 24.71 11.57 -14.45
C VAL A 133 24.37 10.86 -13.14
N SER A 134 24.40 11.59 -12.02
CA SER A 134 24.07 11.06 -10.68
C SER A 134 22.63 10.52 -10.56
N ASP A 135 21.67 11.20 -11.19
CA ASP A 135 20.27 10.75 -11.16
C ASP A 135 20.06 9.54 -12.08
N ARG A 136 20.84 9.45 -13.17
CA ARG A 136 20.83 8.27 -14.04
C ARG A 136 21.41 7.05 -13.34
N GLU A 137 22.50 7.21 -12.60
CA GLU A 137 23.10 6.13 -11.82
C GLU A 137 22.13 5.61 -10.76
N LYS A 138 21.49 6.51 -9.99
CA LYS A 138 20.46 6.15 -9.01
C LYS A 138 19.28 5.42 -9.65
N LEU A 139 18.81 5.89 -10.81
CA LEU A 139 17.72 5.25 -11.53
C LEU A 139 18.11 3.86 -12.02
N THR A 140 19.33 3.69 -12.51
CA THR A 140 19.83 2.38 -12.95
C THR A 140 19.91 1.41 -11.76
N GLU A 141 20.51 1.83 -10.65
CA GLU A 141 20.59 1.04 -9.41
C GLU A 141 19.20 0.64 -8.91
N PHE A 142 18.25 1.58 -8.93
CA PHE A 142 16.87 1.32 -8.54
C PHE A 142 16.23 0.27 -9.44
N LEU A 143 16.33 0.39 -10.76
CA LEU A 143 15.70 -0.56 -11.69
C LEU A 143 16.34 -1.96 -11.58
N GLU A 144 17.65 -2.05 -11.38
CA GLU A 144 18.34 -3.31 -11.10
C GLU A 144 17.86 -3.93 -9.76
N GLY A 145 17.72 -3.11 -8.72
CA GLY A 145 17.16 -3.51 -7.43
C GLY A 145 15.73 -4.02 -7.54
N VAL A 146 14.89 -3.31 -8.30
CA VAL A 146 13.49 -3.74 -8.56
C VAL A 146 13.48 -5.07 -9.32
N ASN A 147 14.28 -5.23 -10.36
CA ASN A 147 14.34 -6.49 -11.11
C ASN A 147 14.79 -7.67 -10.23
N SER A 148 15.77 -7.44 -9.35
CA SER A 148 16.21 -8.45 -8.37
C SER A 148 15.09 -8.78 -7.38
N ALA A 149 14.39 -7.78 -6.85
CA ALA A 149 13.26 -7.96 -5.95
C ALA A 149 12.14 -8.77 -6.61
N ILE A 150 11.80 -8.47 -7.86
CA ILE A 150 10.80 -9.23 -8.64
C ILE A 150 11.20 -10.69 -8.78
N GLY A 151 12.48 -10.95 -9.11
CA GLY A 151 13.00 -12.32 -9.21
C GLY A 151 12.79 -13.12 -7.92
N VAL A 152 13.05 -12.49 -6.76
CA VAL A 152 12.84 -13.11 -5.46
C VAL A 152 11.35 -13.31 -5.17
N ILE A 153 10.50 -12.31 -5.42
CA ILE A 153 9.05 -12.42 -5.16
C ILE A 153 8.42 -13.50 -6.05
N ASN A 154 8.78 -13.56 -7.33
CA ASN A 154 8.29 -14.58 -8.24
C ASN A 154 8.81 -16.01 -7.92
N SER A 155 9.79 -16.15 -7.03
CA SER A 155 10.20 -17.44 -6.50
C SER A 155 9.31 -17.94 -5.36
N ILE A 156 8.41 -17.10 -4.83
CA ILE A 156 7.44 -17.50 -3.82
C ILE A 156 6.36 -18.35 -4.50
N ARG A 157 6.05 -19.46 -3.88
CA ARG A 157 5.04 -20.39 -4.39
C ARG A 157 3.70 -19.68 -4.64
N ASP A 158 3.13 -19.93 -5.81
CA ASP A 158 1.81 -19.41 -6.24
C ASP A 158 1.69 -17.87 -6.20
N THR A 159 2.82 -17.16 -6.19
CA THR A 159 2.89 -15.70 -6.26
C THR A 159 3.51 -15.27 -7.59
N ARG A 160 2.87 -14.33 -8.29
CA ARG A 160 3.36 -13.80 -9.56
C ARG A 160 3.20 -12.30 -9.61
N LEU A 161 4.26 -11.60 -10.02
CA LEU A 161 4.25 -10.20 -10.39
C LEU A 161 4.27 -10.06 -11.91
N GLU A 162 3.29 -9.37 -12.44
CA GLU A 162 3.19 -9.03 -13.85
C GLU A 162 3.34 -7.53 -14.04
N ARG A 163 4.33 -7.13 -14.84
CA ARG A 163 4.60 -5.71 -15.06
C ARG A 163 3.47 -5.07 -15.85
N MET A 164 3.03 -3.89 -15.43
CA MET A 164 2.01 -3.14 -16.14
C MET A 164 2.64 -2.35 -17.30
N ALA A 165 2.14 -2.56 -18.51
CA ALA A 165 2.48 -1.74 -19.66
C ALA A 165 1.90 -0.33 -19.52
N ALA A 166 2.46 0.66 -20.24
CA ALA A 166 2.05 2.05 -20.12
C ALA A 166 0.56 2.27 -20.37
N ALA A 167 -0.04 1.58 -21.33
CA ALA A 167 -1.47 1.69 -21.61
C ALA A 167 -2.34 1.27 -20.41
N SER A 168 -2.08 0.09 -19.86
CA SER A 168 -2.80 -0.43 -18.70
C SER A 168 -2.56 0.42 -17.44
N LEU A 169 -1.35 0.97 -17.32
CA LEU A 169 -1.00 1.82 -16.19
C LEU A 169 -1.68 3.19 -16.28
N ARG A 170 -1.77 3.80 -17.48
CA ARG A 170 -2.55 5.03 -17.70
C ARG A 170 -4.02 4.82 -17.38
N GLU A 171 -4.60 3.75 -17.89
CA GLU A 171 -5.98 3.38 -17.58
C GLU A 171 -6.19 3.21 -16.08
N TYR A 172 -5.31 2.48 -15.42
CA TYR A 172 -5.38 2.29 -13.98
C TYR A 172 -5.33 3.63 -13.22
N VAL A 173 -4.38 4.51 -13.55
CA VAL A 173 -4.23 5.82 -12.91
C VAL A 173 -5.49 6.68 -13.11
N ILE A 174 -6.03 6.71 -14.33
CA ILE A 174 -7.26 7.45 -14.63
C ILE A 174 -8.43 6.88 -13.80
N ARG A 175 -8.59 5.57 -13.79
CA ARG A 175 -9.65 4.91 -13.01
C ARG A 175 -9.49 5.16 -11.51
N TYR A 176 -8.28 5.06 -10.98
CA TYR A 176 -8.00 5.30 -9.57
C TYR A 176 -8.34 6.74 -9.14
N ILE A 177 -7.93 7.73 -9.91
CA ILE A 177 -8.23 9.14 -9.64
C ILE A 177 -9.74 9.39 -9.67
N ASN A 178 -10.47 8.70 -10.53
CA ASN A 178 -11.92 8.81 -10.68
C ASN A 178 -12.71 7.81 -9.79
N PHE A 179 -12.10 7.19 -8.81
CA PHE A 179 -12.72 6.20 -7.91
C PHE A 179 -13.31 5.00 -8.65
N PHE A 180 -12.59 4.48 -9.63
CA PHE A 180 -12.94 3.28 -10.39
C PHE A 180 -14.39 3.27 -10.91
N PRO A 181 -14.81 4.23 -11.73
CA PRO A 181 -16.17 4.28 -12.26
C PRO A 181 -16.51 3.02 -13.04
N ARG A 182 -17.81 2.70 -13.09
CA ARG A 182 -18.33 1.56 -13.89
C ARG A 182 -18.24 1.81 -15.40
N ALA A 183 -18.24 3.06 -15.82
CA ALA A 183 -18.07 3.50 -17.20
C ALA A 183 -16.85 4.41 -17.32
N ASP A 184 -16.24 4.46 -18.49
CA ASP A 184 -15.17 5.41 -18.81
C ASP A 184 -15.77 6.82 -18.88
N CYS A 185 -15.70 7.53 -17.78
CA CYS A 185 -16.14 8.92 -17.69
C CYS A 185 -15.21 9.70 -16.77
N ASP A 186 -14.97 10.94 -17.14
CA ASP A 186 -14.37 11.92 -16.23
C ASP A 186 -15.39 12.30 -15.18
N ARG A 187 -15.00 12.23 -13.92
CA ARG A 187 -15.83 12.58 -12.78
C ARG A 187 -15.39 13.90 -12.17
N ASP A 188 -16.37 14.71 -11.77
CA ASP A 188 -16.09 15.90 -10.96
C ASP A 188 -15.84 15.50 -9.51
N ILE A 189 -14.64 15.84 -9.00
CA ILE A 189 -14.26 15.61 -7.62
C ILE A 189 -14.41 16.90 -6.84
N HIS A 190 -15.22 16.87 -5.81
CA HIS A 190 -15.45 18.02 -4.93
C HIS A 190 -14.84 17.77 -3.55
N PHE A 191 -14.05 18.73 -3.06
CA PHE A 191 -13.40 18.73 -1.75
C PHE A 191 -13.99 19.85 -0.88
N SER A 192 -15.25 19.76 -0.50
CA SER A 192 -15.93 20.78 0.30
C SER A 192 -16.46 20.21 1.63
N GLY A 193 -15.53 19.85 2.51
CA GLY A 193 -15.88 19.23 3.81
C GLY A 193 -16.01 17.72 3.75
N GLU A 194 -16.62 17.17 2.72
CA GLU A 194 -16.59 15.74 2.36
C GLU A 194 -15.96 15.60 0.97
N ILE A 195 -15.27 14.50 0.72
CA ILE A 195 -14.81 14.15 -0.62
C ILE A 195 -15.99 13.52 -1.34
N THR A 196 -16.43 14.13 -2.42
CA THR A 196 -17.49 13.57 -3.27
C THR A 196 -17.00 13.43 -4.70
N VAL A 197 -17.32 12.31 -5.31
CA VAL A 197 -16.99 12.00 -6.70
C VAL A 197 -18.29 11.64 -7.39
N ASP A 198 -18.86 12.57 -8.12
CA ASP A 198 -20.21 12.48 -8.68
C ASP A 198 -21.24 12.24 -7.56
N ARG A 199 -21.82 11.05 -7.47
CA ARG A 199 -22.80 10.68 -6.43
C ARG A 199 -22.19 9.93 -5.26
N GLU A 200 -20.99 9.42 -5.42
CA GLU A 200 -20.29 8.66 -4.40
C GLU A 200 -19.60 9.58 -3.40
N LYS A 201 -19.67 9.23 -2.14
CA LYS A 201 -18.90 9.87 -1.07
C LYS A 201 -17.70 9.02 -0.75
N ALA A 202 -16.57 9.66 -0.46
CA ALA A 202 -15.35 8.98 -0.07
C ALA A 202 -14.86 9.46 1.30
N ARG A 203 -14.28 8.54 2.06
CA ARG A 203 -13.62 8.81 3.34
C ARG A 203 -12.26 8.15 3.34
N CYS A 204 -11.26 8.87 3.85
CA CYS A 204 -9.88 8.38 3.94
C CYS A 204 -9.46 8.28 5.40
N TYR A 205 -8.82 7.19 5.74
CA TYR A 205 -8.33 6.90 7.08
C TYR A 205 -6.85 6.57 7.00
N THR A 206 -6.07 7.07 7.94
CA THR A 206 -4.64 6.76 8.04
C THR A 206 -4.20 6.66 9.50
N VAL A 207 -3.19 5.86 9.75
CA VAL A 207 -2.52 5.81 11.05
C VAL A 207 -1.65 7.06 11.18
N CYS A 208 -1.99 7.93 12.12
CA CYS A 208 -1.30 9.20 12.33
C CYS A 208 -0.18 9.11 13.36
N ASP A 209 -0.29 8.23 14.35
CA ASP A 209 0.66 8.09 15.44
C ASP A 209 0.88 6.62 15.80
N GLY A 210 2.12 6.27 16.16
CA GLY A 210 2.48 4.93 16.61
C GLY A 210 1.77 4.51 17.89
N ASP A 211 1.40 5.47 18.75
CA ASP A 211 0.65 5.20 19.99
C ASP A 211 -0.77 4.65 19.71
N TYR A 212 -1.25 4.78 18.49
CA TYR A 212 -2.53 4.20 18.04
C TYR A 212 -2.39 2.80 17.43
N LEU A 213 -1.17 2.31 17.30
CA LEU A 213 -0.95 0.92 16.88
C LEU A 213 -1.17 -0.01 18.07
N PRO A 214 -1.71 -1.21 17.85
CA PRO A 214 -1.85 -2.18 18.93
C PRO A 214 -0.48 -2.58 19.47
N ASP A 215 -0.36 -2.74 20.79
CA ASP A 215 0.87 -3.19 21.46
C ASP A 215 1.37 -4.53 20.94
N ARG A 216 0.48 -5.31 20.37
CA ARG A 216 0.79 -6.59 19.74
C ARG A 216 0.05 -6.70 18.42
N THR A 217 0.77 -7.01 17.37
CA THR A 217 0.17 -7.44 16.09
C THR A 217 -0.35 -8.85 16.22
N VAL A 218 -1.52 -9.12 15.61
CA VAL A 218 -1.98 -10.49 15.44
C VAL A 218 -0.96 -11.22 14.57
N ARG A 219 -0.41 -12.30 15.08
CA ARG A 219 0.55 -13.11 14.34
C ARG A 219 -0.18 -13.83 13.21
N SER A 220 0.31 -13.67 11.99
CA SER A 220 -0.23 -14.38 10.83
C SER A 220 -0.08 -15.90 10.90
N ASP A 221 0.76 -16.39 11.82
CA ASP A 221 1.03 -17.81 12.04
C ASP A 221 0.22 -18.45 13.18
N VAL A 222 -0.72 -17.72 13.80
CA VAL A 222 -1.61 -18.27 14.82
C VAL A 222 -2.79 -18.96 14.14
N GLU A 223 -2.81 -20.28 14.23
CA GLU A 223 -3.91 -21.10 13.71
C GLU A 223 -5.14 -21.02 14.61
N ASP A 224 -6.31 -20.82 14.01
CA ASP A 224 -7.59 -20.93 14.72
C ASP A 224 -7.95 -22.41 14.91
N THR A 225 -7.85 -22.87 16.15
CA THR A 225 -8.21 -24.24 16.52
C THR A 225 -9.68 -24.39 16.91
N THR A 226 -10.46 -23.31 16.94
CA THR A 226 -11.87 -23.32 17.32
C THR A 226 -12.79 -23.76 16.19
N LEU A 227 -12.33 -23.61 14.95
CA LEU A 227 -13.05 -24.01 13.74
C LEU A 227 -12.28 -25.16 13.03
N PRO A 228 -12.52 -26.42 13.42
CA PRO A 228 -11.87 -27.54 12.77
C PRO A 228 -12.44 -27.74 11.35
N VAL A 229 -11.76 -27.15 10.38
CA VAL A 229 -12.06 -27.40 8.97
C VAL A 229 -11.15 -28.51 8.49
N SER A 230 -11.74 -29.65 8.12
CA SER A 230 -10.97 -30.82 7.69
C SER A 230 -10.15 -30.52 6.44
N GLY A 231 -8.83 -30.53 6.59
CA GLY A 231 -7.88 -30.36 5.47
C GLY A 231 -7.43 -28.91 5.19
N CYS A 232 -7.84 -27.93 5.99
CA CYS A 232 -7.39 -26.55 5.89
C CYS A 232 -7.00 -25.99 7.26
N SER A 233 -5.93 -25.22 7.31
CA SER A 233 -5.59 -24.39 8.47
C SER A 233 -6.15 -23.00 8.27
N LEU A 234 -6.94 -22.49 9.22
CA LEU A 234 -7.42 -21.12 9.23
C LEU A 234 -6.54 -20.30 10.19
N TYR A 235 -6.04 -19.19 9.71
CA TYR A 235 -5.23 -18.28 10.51
C TYR A 235 -6.05 -17.08 10.96
N MET A 236 -5.88 -16.66 12.21
CA MET A 236 -6.65 -15.56 12.81
C MET A 236 -6.51 -14.27 11.99
N ALA A 237 -5.31 -13.97 11.47
CA ALA A 237 -5.06 -12.79 10.66
C ALA A 237 -5.86 -12.74 9.36
N GLU A 238 -6.28 -13.87 8.82
CA GLU A 238 -7.10 -13.96 7.61
C GLU A 238 -8.58 -13.70 7.89
N LEU A 239 -9.06 -14.17 9.04
CA LEU A 239 -10.43 -13.94 9.48
C LEU A 239 -10.68 -12.47 9.86
N GLU A 240 -9.64 -11.76 10.30
CA GLU A 240 -9.69 -10.37 10.71
C GLU A 240 -9.27 -9.39 9.61
N GLY A 241 -9.01 -9.88 8.40
CA GLY A 241 -8.58 -9.06 7.26
C GLY A 241 -9.58 -7.97 6.90
N LEU A 242 -9.10 -6.73 6.81
CA LEU A 242 -9.94 -5.55 6.50
C LEU A 242 -10.71 -5.72 5.18
N GLY A 243 -10.06 -6.26 4.14
CA GLY A 243 -10.67 -6.42 2.83
C GLY A 243 -11.89 -7.34 2.80
N VAL A 244 -11.97 -8.30 3.74
CA VAL A 244 -13.08 -9.26 3.81
C VAL A 244 -14.32 -8.69 4.50
N HIS A 245 -14.12 -7.74 5.42
CA HIS A 245 -15.19 -7.25 6.29
C HIS A 245 -15.85 -5.95 5.83
N LEU A 246 -15.26 -5.27 4.85
CA LEU A 246 -15.83 -4.06 4.29
C LEU A 246 -16.72 -4.40 3.08
N HIS A 247 -17.99 -4.01 3.13
CA HIS A 247 -18.98 -4.29 2.08
C HIS A 247 -19.23 -3.10 1.14
N CYS A 248 -18.28 -2.16 1.08
CA CYS A 248 -18.28 -1.02 0.16
C CYS A 248 -17.06 -1.09 -0.76
N ASN A 249 -16.99 -0.23 -1.76
CA ASN A 249 -15.76 -0.04 -2.51
C ASN A 249 -14.68 0.48 -1.57
N HIS A 250 -13.48 -0.07 -1.64
CA HIS A 250 -12.38 0.40 -0.80
C HIS A 250 -11.01 0.08 -1.39
N ALA A 251 -10.02 0.87 -0.97
CA ALA A 251 -8.63 0.63 -1.28
C ALA A 251 -7.80 0.64 0.02
N VAL A 252 -7.00 -0.39 0.21
CA VAL A 252 -6.08 -0.53 1.34
C VAL A 252 -4.67 -0.28 0.83
N ASN A 253 -3.99 0.70 1.40
CA ASN A 253 -2.65 1.09 1.01
C ASN A 253 -1.66 0.79 2.14
N GLN A 254 -0.60 0.07 1.83
CA GLN A 254 0.53 -0.20 2.70
C GLN A 254 1.78 0.36 2.03
N ILE A 255 2.41 1.35 2.64
CA ILE A 255 3.57 2.03 2.07
C ILE A 255 4.75 1.82 3.01
N LEU A 256 5.85 1.29 2.46
CA LEU A 256 7.13 1.15 3.14
C LEU A 256 8.13 2.13 2.49
N TYR A 257 8.79 2.93 3.29
CA TYR A 257 9.86 3.83 2.84
C TYR A 257 11.20 3.42 3.41
N PHE A 258 12.17 3.20 2.55
CA PHE A 258 13.52 2.79 2.89
C PHE A 258 14.45 4.01 2.85
N GLU A 259 14.56 4.71 3.99
CA GLU A 259 15.37 5.93 4.11
C GLU A 259 16.87 5.65 4.16
N GLY A 260 17.24 4.42 4.45
CA GLY A 260 18.60 3.98 4.72
C GLY A 260 18.84 3.77 6.22
N SER A 261 19.40 2.62 6.56
CA SER A 261 19.59 2.20 7.96
C SER A 261 20.48 3.18 8.74
N GLU A 262 21.46 3.80 8.10
CA GLU A 262 22.36 4.77 8.74
C GLU A 262 21.64 6.01 9.27
N LYS A 263 20.73 6.58 8.47
CA LYS A 263 19.95 7.76 8.87
C LYS A 263 19.01 7.46 10.03
N LEU A 264 18.35 6.32 9.98
CA LEU A 264 17.45 5.88 11.06
C LEU A 264 18.22 5.58 12.34
N TYR A 265 19.39 4.96 12.21
CA TYR A 265 20.30 4.74 13.33
C TYR A 265 20.72 6.05 14.00
N GLU A 266 21.11 7.07 13.22
CA GLU A 266 21.45 8.39 13.74
C GLU A 266 20.26 9.08 14.42
N GLU A 267 19.06 8.92 13.89
CA GLU A 267 17.84 9.45 14.50
C GLU A 267 17.57 8.79 15.85
N PHE A 268 17.66 7.46 15.93
CA PHE A 268 17.52 6.72 17.17
C PHE A 268 18.58 7.13 18.20
N SER A 269 19.85 7.28 17.78
CA SER A 269 20.93 7.73 18.64
C SER A 269 20.66 9.12 19.24
N ARG A 270 20.11 10.03 18.42
CA ARG A 270 19.70 11.36 18.89
C ARG A 270 18.55 11.27 19.89
N ARG A 271 17.55 10.43 19.65
CA ARG A 271 16.42 10.22 20.58
C ARG A 271 16.88 9.63 21.91
N VAL A 272 17.74 8.60 21.87
CA VAL A 272 18.36 8.02 23.08
C VAL A 272 19.08 9.08 23.88
N ALA A 273 19.92 9.90 23.24
CA ALA A 273 20.63 10.98 23.90
C ALA A 273 19.68 11.97 24.57
N VAL A 274 18.59 12.36 23.92
CA VAL A 274 17.56 13.24 24.50
C VAL A 274 16.88 12.59 25.69
N TYR A 275 16.51 11.31 25.61
CA TYR A 275 15.85 10.61 26.72
C TYR A 275 16.79 10.45 27.93
N ARG A 276 18.07 10.13 27.69
CA ARG A 276 19.08 10.00 28.76
C ARG A 276 19.44 11.34 29.44
N THR A 277 19.39 12.45 28.69
CA THR A 277 19.73 13.78 29.23
C THR A 277 18.57 14.47 29.94
N ASN A 278 17.36 13.97 29.80
CA ASN A 278 16.19 14.55 30.47
C ASN A 278 16.24 14.29 31.98
N LYS A 279 16.33 15.38 32.76
CA LYS A 279 16.45 15.36 34.23
C LYS A 279 15.12 15.64 34.94
N GLY A 280 14.02 15.75 34.23
CA GLY A 280 12.71 16.09 34.76
C GLY A 280 11.96 14.90 35.39
N TRP A 281 10.72 15.16 35.78
CA TRP A 281 9.78 14.15 36.33
C TRP A 281 9.52 13.00 35.38
N ASP A 282 9.71 13.21 34.09
CA ASP A 282 9.47 12.23 33.04
C ASP A 282 10.61 11.18 32.89
N ARG A 283 11.69 11.32 33.70
CA ARG A 283 12.84 10.42 33.62
C ARG A 283 12.44 8.94 33.75
N ALA A 284 11.57 8.64 34.71
CA ALA A 284 11.12 7.26 34.96
C ALA A 284 10.35 6.65 33.77
N MET A 285 9.69 7.48 32.95
CA MET A 285 8.99 7.04 31.71
C MET A 285 9.92 6.97 30.50
N LEU A 286 10.95 7.81 30.45
CA LEU A 286 11.85 7.92 29.31
C LEU A 286 13.03 6.94 29.37
N GLU A 287 13.45 6.53 30.58
CA GLU A 287 14.57 5.60 30.75
C GLU A 287 14.29 4.21 30.13
N PRO A 288 13.11 3.58 30.33
CA PRO A 288 12.76 2.33 29.64
C PRO A 288 12.70 2.49 28.13
N LYS A 289 12.18 3.61 27.62
CA LYS A 289 12.14 3.91 26.17
C LYS A 289 13.55 4.07 25.60
N ALA A 290 14.50 4.62 26.34
CA ALA A 290 15.89 4.71 25.93
C ALA A 290 16.54 3.31 25.86
N ASP A 291 16.30 2.46 26.86
CA ASP A 291 16.81 1.09 26.91
C ASP A 291 16.28 0.27 25.72
N GLU A 292 14.99 0.41 25.40
CA GLU A 292 14.35 -0.25 24.26
C GLU A 292 14.98 0.17 22.94
N LEU A 293 15.18 1.47 22.72
CA LEU A 293 15.84 1.99 21.53
C LEU A 293 17.30 1.52 21.40
N GLU A 294 18.05 1.47 22.52
CA GLU A 294 19.43 0.95 22.54
C GLU A 294 19.47 -0.55 22.18
N ASN A 295 18.52 -1.34 22.68
CA ASN A 295 18.41 -2.75 22.33
C ASN A 295 18.05 -2.92 20.85
N MET A 296 17.10 -2.14 20.34
CA MET A 296 16.78 -2.09 18.92
C MET A 296 18.00 -1.75 18.06
N GLN A 297 18.80 -0.77 18.47
CA GLN A 297 20.03 -0.42 17.75
C GLN A 297 21.04 -1.57 17.70
N LYS A 298 21.18 -2.33 18.78
CA LYS A 298 22.06 -3.52 18.80
C LYS A 298 21.57 -4.60 17.84
N GLU A 299 20.28 -4.93 17.87
CA GLU A 299 19.69 -5.91 16.96
C GLU A 299 19.87 -5.51 15.48
N ILE A 300 19.66 -4.23 15.16
CA ILE A 300 19.87 -3.70 13.80
C ILE A 300 21.31 -3.90 13.35
N MET A 301 22.28 -3.64 14.22
CA MET A 301 23.71 -3.76 13.89
C MET A 301 24.16 -5.19 13.79
N GLU A 302 23.72 -6.04 14.70
CA GLU A 302 24.11 -7.46 14.77
C GLU A 302 23.47 -8.28 13.66
N GLU A 303 22.17 -8.09 13.43
CA GLU A 303 21.39 -8.87 12.46
C GLU A 303 21.29 -8.22 11.08
N ARG A 304 21.82 -7.01 10.89
CA ARG A 304 21.72 -6.22 9.64
C ARG A 304 20.27 -6.11 9.18
N GLN A 305 19.38 -5.82 10.10
CA GLN A 305 17.96 -5.68 9.78
C GLN A 305 17.70 -4.50 8.86
N LEU A 306 16.75 -4.68 7.95
CA LEU A 306 16.27 -3.62 7.08
C LEU A 306 15.24 -2.78 7.85
N LEU A 307 15.56 -1.51 8.02
CA LEU A 307 14.65 -0.55 8.62
C LEU A 307 13.84 0.17 7.55
N CYS A 308 12.58 0.37 7.83
CA CYS A 308 11.69 1.17 6.99
C CYS A 308 10.72 1.98 7.84
N ARG A 309 10.25 3.09 7.29
CA ARG A 309 9.07 3.78 7.80
C ARG A 309 7.85 3.17 7.11
N ALA A 310 6.82 2.87 7.89
CA ALA A 310 5.58 2.31 7.37
C ALA A 310 4.45 3.33 7.49
N ASN A 311 3.57 3.36 6.48
CA ASN A 311 2.29 4.04 6.53
C ASN A 311 1.20 3.08 6.07
N PHE A 312 0.07 3.16 6.74
CA PHE A 312 -1.12 2.37 6.40
C PHE A 312 -2.30 3.31 6.25
N SER A 313 -3.03 3.18 5.16
CA SER A 313 -4.24 3.96 4.93
C SER A 313 -5.32 3.15 4.23
N VAL A 314 -6.57 3.51 4.52
CA VAL A 314 -7.75 2.91 3.89
C VAL A 314 -8.61 4.03 3.33
N MET A 315 -9.01 3.89 2.09
CA MET A 315 -9.99 4.76 1.45
C MET A 315 -11.24 3.93 1.17
N ILE A 316 -12.39 4.41 1.63
CA ILE A 316 -13.69 3.79 1.38
C ILE A 316 -14.57 4.76 0.58
N TRP A 317 -15.37 4.25 -0.36
CA TRP A 317 -16.34 5.06 -1.09
C TRP A 317 -17.57 4.25 -1.49
N ASP A 318 -18.72 4.90 -1.47
CA ASP A 318 -19.99 4.31 -1.87
C ASP A 318 -21.02 5.43 -2.14
N ASP A 319 -22.09 5.14 -2.83
CA ASP A 319 -23.22 6.04 -3.02
C ASP A 319 -24.20 6.02 -1.83
N SER A 320 -24.14 4.98 -0.97
CA SER A 320 -24.95 4.83 0.24
C SER A 320 -24.20 5.34 1.47
N PRO A 321 -24.64 6.44 2.10
CA PRO A 321 -24.08 6.92 3.36
C PRO A 321 -24.15 5.88 4.49
N GLU A 322 -25.22 5.07 4.52
CA GLU A 322 -25.42 4.04 5.54
C GLU A 322 -24.38 2.93 5.44
N LEU A 323 -23.99 2.55 4.22
CA LEU A 323 -22.90 1.59 4.00
C LEU A 323 -21.55 2.17 4.44
N LEU A 324 -21.29 3.45 4.14
CA LEU A 324 -20.07 4.12 4.60
C LEU A 324 -19.99 4.20 6.13
N ASP A 325 -21.09 4.54 6.81
CA ASP A 325 -21.15 4.60 8.27
C ASP A 325 -20.91 3.22 8.90
N ARG A 326 -21.44 2.16 8.30
CA ARG A 326 -21.19 0.78 8.73
C ARG A 326 -19.74 0.38 8.50
N ALA A 327 -19.17 0.74 7.33
CA ALA A 327 -17.79 0.46 7.00
C ALA A 327 -16.83 1.20 7.95
N GLU A 328 -17.10 2.48 8.26
CA GLU A 328 -16.34 3.24 9.23
C GLU A 328 -16.38 2.61 10.61
N LYS A 329 -17.59 2.24 11.10
CA LYS A 329 -17.73 1.55 12.38
C LYS A 329 -16.91 0.26 12.41
N LYS A 330 -16.97 -0.52 11.32
CA LYS A 330 -16.20 -1.76 11.20
C LYS A 330 -14.69 -1.53 11.17
N LEU A 331 -14.23 -0.49 10.45
CA LEU A 331 -12.84 -0.07 10.48
C LEU A 331 -12.36 0.27 11.89
N ARG A 332 -13.18 0.98 12.67
CA ARG A 332 -12.87 1.32 14.06
C ARG A 332 -12.88 0.12 14.99
N GLU A 333 -13.71 -0.89 14.72
CA GLU A 333 -13.76 -2.14 15.47
C GLU A 333 -12.58 -3.07 15.16
N LEU A 334 -12.25 -3.24 13.88
CA LEU A 334 -11.17 -4.12 13.41
C LEU A 334 -9.79 -3.52 13.65
N SER A 335 -9.67 -2.24 13.43
CA SER A 335 -8.48 -1.53 13.86
C SER A 335 -8.70 -1.20 15.34
N LEU A 336 -7.97 -1.81 16.23
CA LEU A 336 -7.72 -1.27 17.57
C LEU A 336 -7.02 0.11 17.47
N ILE A 337 -6.98 0.66 16.28
CA ILE A 337 -6.38 1.89 15.84
C ILE A 337 -7.47 2.96 15.89
N HIS A 338 -7.29 3.98 16.67
CA HIS A 338 -8.00 5.24 16.50
C HIS A 338 -7.56 5.85 15.16
N ILE A 339 -8.21 5.45 14.08
CA ILE A 339 -8.02 6.05 12.77
C ILE A 339 -8.68 7.41 12.84
N SER A 340 -7.89 8.47 12.93
CA SER A 340 -8.43 9.82 12.80
C SER A 340 -8.69 10.10 11.32
N GLU A 341 -9.90 10.52 11.04
CA GLU A 341 -10.27 11.07 9.74
C GLU A 341 -9.35 12.26 9.43
N PRO A 342 -8.62 12.30 8.31
CA PRO A 342 -7.88 13.48 7.92
C PRO A 342 -8.89 14.53 7.48
N THR A 343 -9.48 15.22 8.44
CA THR A 343 -10.54 16.18 8.29
C THR A 343 -10.15 17.42 7.49
N ARG A 344 -8.93 17.55 7.01
CA ARG A 344 -8.53 18.65 6.10
C ARG A 344 -7.31 18.23 5.30
N LEU A 345 -7.49 17.84 4.07
CA LEU A 345 -6.48 17.88 3.00
C LEU A 345 -6.03 19.34 2.73
N GLY A 346 -5.73 20.10 3.76
CA GLY A 346 -5.45 21.52 3.66
C GLY A 346 -4.24 22.01 4.44
N MET A 347 -3.53 21.13 5.13
CA MET A 347 -2.34 21.53 5.88
C MET A 347 -1.23 20.47 5.79
N ILE A 348 -0.68 20.28 4.61
CA ILE A 348 0.72 19.87 4.45
C ILE A 348 1.34 20.89 3.50
N SER A 349 1.76 22.01 4.07
CA SER A 349 2.74 22.92 3.48
C SER A 349 4.14 22.43 3.83
#